data_ebd3489d434ef52bb8b1dfa370b610a5
#
_entry.id   ebd3489d434ef52bb8b1dfa370b610a5
#
_cell.length_a   1.000
_cell.length_b   1.000
_cell.length_c   1.000
_cell.angle_alpha   90.00
_cell.angle_beta   90.00
_cell.angle_gamma   90.00
#
_symmetry.space_group_name_H-M   'P 1'
#
loop_
_entity.id
_entity.type
_entity.pdbx_description
1 polymer ?
#
loop_
_entity_poly.entity_id
_entity_poly.type
_entity_poly.pdbx_seq_one_letter_code
_entity_poly.pdbx_strand_id
1 'polypeptide(L)'
;EYKAILADKKLLLGVIKTEISEIADKYGDDRRTSIGYDEYDISMEDLIPDEPCVIARTNLGYVKRMTPDNFKSQHRGGKGIKGMQTIDDDYIKDLFMTTSHHVLTFFTNTGRAYKLKAYEIPEASRTSRGTAIINLLQLAPGETITAVVPVKIDTLQDTDYLFMATKKGIVKKTPVKEFANIRKTGIQAINLREDDELIEVKLTDDQAEILMVTMLGQCIRFKETDVRPTGRSAMGVIGMSLMDEDEVVGVQVSTQGDTMLIVSENGMGKRTDIDEYTVQHRGGKGVKCYKITEKTGNVVGAKAVDDSREVMLITTEGIIIRLQCSDISNLGRITSGVKLINLDEGIKVATIAKVRKQPADEDGKDAEGFEEDTNKTVESED
;
A
#
# COMPACT_ATOMS: atom_id res chain seq x y z
N GLU A 1 -51.58 4.39 -58.07
CA GLU A 1 -51.00 3.53 -57.03
C GLU A 1 -49.56 3.95 -56.72
N TYR A 2 -48.59 3.93 -57.67
CA TYR A 2 -47.23 4.28 -57.50
C TYR A 2 -46.95 5.71 -56.96
N LYS A 3 -47.72 6.68 -57.40
CA LYS A 3 -47.63 8.08 -56.93
C LYS A 3 -48.04 8.19 -55.45
N ALA A 4 -49.00 7.38 -54.99
CA ALA A 4 -49.38 7.35 -53.58
C ALA A 4 -48.33 6.71 -52.72
N ILE A 5 -47.68 5.64 -53.18
CA ILE A 5 -46.60 4.98 -52.50
C ILE A 5 -45.34 5.92 -52.32
N LEU A 6 -45.06 6.66 -53.38
CA LEU A 6 -43.94 7.62 -53.36
C LEU A 6 -44.20 8.87 -52.52
N ALA A 7 -45.51 9.23 -52.36
CA ALA A 7 -45.91 10.39 -51.56
C ALA A 7 -45.99 10.08 -50.06
N ASP A 8 -46.14 8.81 -49.66
CA ASP A 8 -46.25 8.40 -48.27
C ASP A 8 -45.11 7.44 -47.89
N LYS A 9 -44.19 7.93 -47.05
CA LYS A 9 -43.03 7.17 -46.57
C LYS A 9 -43.45 5.87 -45.85
N LYS A 10 -44.58 5.83 -45.18
CA LYS A 10 -45.09 4.66 -44.49
C LYS A 10 -45.53 3.56 -45.47
N LEU A 11 -46.21 3.94 -46.55
CA LEU A 11 -46.62 3.03 -47.63
C LEU A 11 -45.37 2.49 -48.35
N LEU A 12 -44.40 3.34 -48.68
CA LEU A 12 -43.13 2.94 -49.30
C LEU A 12 -42.39 1.93 -48.44
N LEU A 13 -42.22 2.19 -47.13
CA LEU A 13 -41.58 1.25 -46.19
C LEU A 13 -42.39 -0.06 -46.03
N GLY A 14 -43.70 -0.01 -46.15
CA GLY A 14 -44.58 -1.18 -46.16
C GLY A 14 -44.28 -2.08 -47.34
N VAL A 15 -44.17 -1.54 -48.55
CA VAL A 15 -43.83 -2.30 -49.77
C VAL A 15 -42.46 -2.93 -49.63
N ILE A 16 -41.45 -2.15 -49.20
CA ILE A 16 -40.08 -2.66 -48.99
C ILE A 16 -40.08 -3.82 -47.98
N LYS A 17 -40.81 -3.66 -46.87
CA LYS A 17 -40.91 -4.71 -45.85
C LYS A 17 -41.53 -6.00 -46.41
N THR A 18 -42.58 -5.90 -47.20
CA THR A 18 -43.24 -7.05 -47.81
C THR A 18 -42.29 -7.78 -48.76
N GLU A 19 -41.65 -7.05 -49.69
CA GLU A 19 -40.70 -7.63 -50.64
C GLU A 19 -39.51 -8.29 -49.95
N ILE A 20 -38.92 -7.66 -48.91
CA ILE A 20 -37.81 -8.24 -48.13
C ILE A 20 -38.27 -9.49 -47.38
N SER A 21 -39.50 -9.49 -46.82
CA SER A 21 -40.03 -10.66 -46.12
C SER A 21 -40.24 -11.82 -47.07
N GLU A 22 -40.79 -11.60 -48.28
CA GLU A 22 -40.95 -12.64 -49.31
C GLU A 22 -39.59 -13.24 -49.73
N ILE A 23 -38.55 -12.43 -49.86
CA ILE A 23 -37.22 -12.89 -50.16
C ILE A 23 -36.65 -13.71 -48.98
N ALA A 24 -36.85 -13.23 -47.75
CA ALA A 24 -36.43 -13.94 -46.55
C ALA A 24 -37.09 -15.31 -46.41
N ASP A 25 -38.40 -15.41 -46.66
CA ASP A 25 -39.15 -16.65 -46.59
C ASP A 25 -38.75 -17.65 -47.70
N LYS A 26 -38.37 -17.14 -48.88
CA LYS A 26 -38.00 -17.96 -50.03
C LYS A 26 -36.56 -18.44 -50.02
N TYR A 27 -35.66 -17.65 -49.49
CA TYR A 27 -34.20 -17.89 -49.55
C TYR A 27 -33.54 -17.90 -48.20
N GLY A 28 -34.26 -17.61 -47.10
CA GLY A 28 -33.73 -17.69 -45.76
C GLY A 28 -33.46 -19.13 -45.36
N ASP A 29 -32.32 -19.37 -44.80
CA ASP A 29 -31.96 -20.64 -44.17
C ASP A 29 -31.79 -20.43 -42.67
N ASP A 30 -31.86 -21.53 -41.92
CA ASP A 30 -31.64 -21.50 -40.47
C ASP A 30 -30.25 -21.03 -40.15
N ARG A 31 -30.11 -20.37 -39.01
CA ARG A 31 -28.82 -19.91 -38.52
C ARG A 31 -27.85 -21.11 -38.37
N ARG A 32 -26.74 -21.08 -39.09
CA ARG A 32 -25.71 -22.13 -39.11
C ARG A 32 -24.77 -22.07 -37.92
N THR A 33 -24.80 -20.97 -37.14
CA THR A 33 -24.00 -20.78 -35.94
C THR A 33 -24.85 -20.85 -34.70
N SER A 34 -24.38 -21.52 -33.65
CA SER A 34 -25.02 -21.50 -32.34
C SER A 34 -24.44 -20.34 -31.49
N ILE A 35 -25.32 -19.80 -30.61
CA ILE A 35 -24.83 -18.90 -29.54
C ILE A 35 -24.47 -19.81 -28.37
N GLY A 36 -23.18 -20.02 -28.18
CA GLY A 36 -22.62 -20.74 -27.03
C GLY A 36 -21.93 -19.80 -26.08
N TYR A 37 -21.61 -20.30 -24.90
CA TYR A 37 -20.65 -19.60 -24.02
C TYR A 37 -19.26 -19.76 -24.64
N ASP A 38 -18.44 -18.70 -24.58
CA ASP A 38 -17.06 -18.76 -25.01
C ASP A 38 -16.26 -19.51 -23.91
N GLU A 39 -16.03 -20.81 -24.16
CA GLU A 39 -15.24 -21.68 -23.27
C GLU A 39 -13.74 -21.30 -23.29
N TYR A 40 -13.35 -20.38 -24.14
CA TYR A 40 -11.94 -19.95 -24.32
C TYR A 40 -11.63 -18.57 -23.74
N ASP A 41 -12.59 -17.90 -23.07
CA ASP A 41 -12.33 -16.62 -22.39
C ASP A 41 -11.66 -16.86 -21.02
N ILE A 42 -10.65 -17.73 -21.01
CA ILE A 42 -9.76 -17.92 -19.85
C ILE A 42 -8.84 -16.72 -19.83
N SER A 43 -9.02 -15.83 -18.84
CA SER A 43 -8.10 -14.74 -18.62
C SER A 43 -6.75 -15.28 -18.10
N MET A 44 -5.65 -14.54 -18.36
CA MET A 44 -4.35 -14.91 -17.78
C MET A 44 -4.41 -14.99 -16.24
N GLU A 45 -5.35 -14.27 -15.63
CA GLU A 45 -5.57 -14.26 -14.19
C GLU A 45 -6.14 -15.59 -13.68
N ASP A 46 -7.00 -16.25 -14.45
CA ASP A 46 -7.59 -17.56 -14.11
C ASP A 46 -6.56 -18.69 -14.07
N LEU A 47 -5.42 -18.50 -14.74
CA LEU A 47 -4.30 -19.46 -14.77
C LEU A 47 -3.31 -19.25 -13.63
N ILE A 48 -3.39 -18.14 -12.92
CA ILE A 48 -2.46 -17.77 -11.83
C ILE A 48 -3.16 -18.01 -10.49
N PRO A 49 -2.63 -18.85 -9.59
CA PRO A 49 -3.22 -19.05 -8.27
C PRO A 49 -3.14 -17.77 -7.44
N ASP A 50 -4.18 -17.47 -6.66
CA ASP A 50 -4.19 -16.36 -5.72
C ASP A 50 -3.47 -16.76 -4.43
N GLU A 51 -2.18 -16.47 -4.34
CA GLU A 51 -1.31 -16.83 -3.24
C GLU A 51 -0.84 -15.60 -2.45
N PRO A 52 -0.64 -15.72 -1.11
CA PRO A 52 -0.01 -14.68 -0.34
C PRO A 52 1.39 -14.38 -0.84
N CYS A 53 1.73 -13.11 -0.96
CA CYS A 53 3.05 -12.68 -1.37
C CYS A 53 3.50 -11.41 -0.64
N VAL A 54 4.81 -11.20 -0.59
CA VAL A 54 5.44 -9.99 -0.05
C VAL A 54 5.97 -9.17 -1.21
N ILE A 55 5.57 -7.91 -1.26
CA ILE A 55 6.12 -6.93 -2.20
C ILE A 55 7.15 -6.09 -1.46
N ALA A 56 8.35 -6.03 -2.00
CA ALA A 56 9.41 -5.14 -1.53
C ALA A 56 9.70 -4.09 -2.61
N ARG A 57 9.82 -2.83 -2.20
CA ARG A 57 10.20 -1.72 -3.07
C ARG A 57 11.31 -0.90 -2.44
N THR A 58 12.34 -0.56 -3.20
CA THR A 58 13.42 0.31 -2.75
C THR A 58 13.14 1.78 -3.00
N ASN A 59 13.92 2.65 -2.37
CA ASN A 59 13.84 4.10 -2.57
C ASN A 59 14.14 4.52 -4.02
N LEU A 60 15.11 3.89 -4.66
CA LEU A 60 15.47 4.13 -6.08
C LEU A 60 14.49 3.47 -7.06
N GLY A 61 13.45 2.76 -6.56
CA GLY A 61 12.37 2.25 -7.39
C GLY A 61 12.59 0.85 -7.94
N TYR A 62 13.42 0.01 -7.32
CA TYR A 62 13.41 -1.43 -7.61
C TYR A 62 12.26 -2.11 -6.85
N VAL A 63 11.58 -3.03 -7.51
CA VAL A 63 10.45 -3.77 -6.96
C VAL A 63 10.61 -5.27 -7.20
N LYS A 64 10.14 -6.08 -6.27
CA LYS A 64 10.08 -7.55 -6.41
C LYS A 64 8.93 -8.13 -5.61
N ARG A 65 8.50 -9.32 -6.02
CA ARG A 65 7.55 -10.16 -5.31
C ARG A 65 8.30 -11.36 -4.71
N MET A 66 7.94 -11.74 -3.50
CA MET A 66 8.55 -12.85 -2.76
C MET A 66 7.49 -13.67 -2.03
N THR A 67 7.81 -14.89 -1.66
CA THR A 67 7.00 -15.69 -0.74
C THR A 67 7.14 -15.18 0.71
N PRO A 68 6.10 -15.31 1.57
CA PRO A 68 6.13 -14.83 2.95
C PRO A 68 7.20 -15.49 3.83
N ASP A 69 7.60 -16.72 3.55
CA ASP A 69 8.52 -17.56 4.35
C ASP A 69 9.95 -16.98 4.47
N ASN A 70 10.27 -15.98 3.66
CA ASN A 70 11.59 -15.35 3.65
C ASN A 70 11.92 -14.49 4.87
N PHE A 71 10.95 -14.19 5.76
CA PHE A 71 11.12 -13.26 6.88
C PHE A 71 10.64 -13.86 8.20
N LYS A 72 11.57 -14.40 9.01
CA LYS A 72 11.29 -14.93 10.35
C LYS A 72 11.32 -13.83 11.42
N SER A 73 10.48 -13.97 12.45
CA SER A 73 10.45 -13.04 13.60
C SER A 73 11.74 -13.09 14.44
N GLN A 74 12.15 -11.94 14.98
CA GLN A 74 13.31 -11.80 15.87
C GLN A 74 12.93 -10.99 17.12
N HIS A 75 13.72 -11.14 18.22
CA HIS A 75 13.53 -10.32 19.42
C HIS A 75 14.15 -8.93 19.26
N ARG A 76 13.64 -7.96 20.02
CA ARG A 76 14.19 -6.59 20.07
C ARG A 76 15.68 -6.59 20.40
N GLY A 77 16.44 -5.67 19.82
CA GLY A 77 17.91 -5.56 20.01
C GLY A 77 18.74 -6.55 19.20
N GLY A 78 18.11 -7.31 18.27
CA GLY A 78 18.82 -8.15 17.30
C GLY A 78 19.56 -7.32 16.24
N LYS A 79 20.47 -7.97 15.50
CA LYS A 79 21.21 -7.33 14.38
C LYS A 79 20.44 -7.28 13.07
N GLY A 80 19.30 -7.98 12.96
CA GLY A 80 18.52 -8.08 11.73
C GLY A 80 19.12 -9.02 10.68
N ILE A 81 18.44 -9.12 9.53
CA ILE A 81 18.88 -9.92 8.37
C ILE A 81 18.86 -9.06 7.11
N LYS A 82 19.75 -9.33 6.17
CA LYS A 82 19.75 -8.64 4.88
C LYS A 82 18.52 -9.04 4.07
N GLY A 83 17.62 -8.08 3.83
CA GLY A 83 16.34 -8.32 3.16
C GLY A 83 16.38 -8.17 1.64
N MET A 84 17.37 -7.44 1.12
CA MET A 84 17.54 -7.18 -0.31
C MET A 84 18.99 -6.75 -0.57
N GLN A 85 19.52 -7.09 -1.74
CA GLN A 85 20.76 -6.48 -2.21
C GLN A 85 20.40 -5.12 -2.81
N THR A 86 20.87 -4.07 -2.18
CA THR A 86 20.74 -2.70 -2.66
C THR A 86 22.05 -2.26 -3.33
N ILE A 87 21.98 -1.23 -4.17
CA ILE A 87 23.13 -0.48 -4.65
C ILE A 87 23.49 0.58 -3.59
N ASP A 88 24.66 1.17 -3.73
CA ASP A 88 25.07 2.27 -2.85
C ASP A 88 23.98 3.35 -2.85
N ASP A 89 23.68 3.90 -1.68
CA ASP A 89 22.65 4.90 -1.42
C ASP A 89 21.20 4.45 -1.62
N ASP A 90 20.90 3.14 -1.83
CA ASP A 90 19.54 2.62 -1.93
C ASP A 90 19.15 1.82 -0.67
N TYR A 91 17.87 1.86 -0.31
CA TYR A 91 17.30 1.11 0.82
C TYR A 91 15.86 0.70 0.54
N ILE A 92 15.36 -0.31 1.25
CA ILE A 92 13.97 -0.74 1.13
C ILE A 92 13.07 0.35 1.75
N LYS A 93 12.16 0.88 0.96
CA LYS A 93 11.21 1.92 1.37
C LYS A 93 9.85 1.34 1.76
N ASP A 94 9.37 0.35 1.02
CA ASP A 94 8.13 -0.34 1.31
C ASP A 94 8.34 -1.85 1.36
N LEU A 95 7.68 -2.46 2.34
CA LEU A 95 7.57 -3.90 2.47
C LEU A 95 6.17 -4.20 2.99
N PHE A 96 5.34 -4.91 2.21
CA PHE A 96 3.98 -5.23 2.61
C PHE A 96 3.52 -6.57 2.05
N MET A 97 2.61 -7.22 2.77
CA MET A 97 1.97 -8.46 2.33
C MET A 97 0.70 -8.15 1.54
N THR A 98 0.48 -8.94 0.50
CA THR A 98 -0.70 -8.89 -0.37
C THR A 98 -0.97 -10.27 -0.93
N THR A 99 -1.93 -10.42 -1.85
CA THR A 99 -2.08 -11.63 -2.66
C THR A 99 -1.77 -11.34 -4.12
N SER A 100 -1.52 -12.39 -4.91
CA SER A 100 -1.10 -12.26 -6.32
C SER A 100 -2.15 -11.56 -7.19
N HIS A 101 -3.44 -11.72 -6.90
CA HIS A 101 -4.53 -11.09 -7.68
C HIS A 101 -4.85 -9.65 -7.26
N HIS A 102 -4.35 -9.14 -6.14
CA HIS A 102 -4.63 -7.78 -5.72
C HIS A 102 -4.14 -6.75 -6.76
N VAL A 103 -4.97 -5.75 -7.00
CA VAL A 103 -4.58 -4.58 -7.76
C VAL A 103 -3.76 -3.67 -6.86
N LEU A 104 -2.54 -3.39 -7.25
CA LEU A 104 -1.67 -2.43 -6.59
C LEU A 104 -1.81 -1.09 -7.28
N THR A 105 -2.29 -0.08 -6.55
CA THR A 105 -2.33 1.30 -7.03
C THR A 105 -1.10 2.03 -6.51
N PHE A 106 -0.24 2.45 -7.42
CA PHE A 106 1.00 3.17 -7.15
C PHE A 106 0.77 4.66 -7.25
N PHE A 107 1.18 5.40 -6.25
CA PHE A 107 1.14 6.86 -6.23
C PHE A 107 2.54 7.43 -6.26
N THR A 108 2.72 8.55 -6.97
CA THR A 108 4.02 9.16 -7.18
C THR A 108 4.16 10.47 -6.41
N ASN A 109 5.41 10.88 -6.20
CA ASN A 109 5.75 12.17 -5.59
C ASN A 109 5.10 13.35 -6.35
N THR A 110 4.88 13.22 -7.65
CA THR A 110 4.22 14.24 -8.50
C THR A 110 2.70 14.20 -8.45
N GLY A 111 2.10 13.34 -7.60
CA GLY A 111 0.67 13.24 -7.42
C GLY A 111 -0.08 12.48 -8.52
N ARG A 112 0.60 11.60 -9.27
CA ARG A 112 -0.01 10.71 -10.25
C ARG A 112 -0.28 9.33 -9.65
N ALA A 113 -1.20 8.59 -10.28
CA ALA A 113 -1.54 7.21 -9.92
C ALA A 113 -1.41 6.27 -11.11
N TYR A 114 -0.87 5.08 -10.85
CA TYR A 114 -0.73 3.97 -11.80
C TYR A 114 -1.30 2.71 -11.16
N LYS A 115 -1.65 1.69 -11.95
CA LYS A 115 -2.09 0.39 -11.43
C LYS A 115 -1.35 -0.76 -12.08
N LEU A 116 -1.15 -1.84 -11.31
CA LEU A 116 -0.55 -3.09 -11.73
C LEU A 116 -1.14 -4.22 -10.89
N LYS A 117 -1.31 -5.41 -11.46
CA LYS A 117 -1.64 -6.60 -10.67
C LYS A 117 -0.39 -7.09 -9.94
N ALA A 118 -0.53 -7.62 -8.72
CA ALA A 118 0.64 -8.08 -7.96
C ALA A 118 1.42 -9.20 -8.67
N TYR A 119 0.75 -10.09 -9.40
CA TYR A 119 1.40 -11.15 -10.20
C TYR A 119 2.22 -10.62 -11.37
N GLU A 120 1.96 -9.40 -11.87
CA GLU A 120 2.76 -8.77 -12.94
C GLU A 120 4.14 -8.31 -12.43
N ILE A 121 4.33 -8.23 -11.10
CA ILE A 121 5.64 -7.97 -10.51
C ILE A 121 6.45 -9.27 -10.51
N PRO A 122 7.64 -9.29 -11.15
CA PRO A 122 8.46 -10.49 -11.21
C PRO A 122 8.82 -11.04 -9.84
N GLU A 123 8.72 -12.36 -9.71
CA GLU A 123 9.18 -13.06 -8.51
C GLU A 123 10.71 -13.08 -8.46
N ALA A 124 11.26 -12.91 -7.27
CA ALA A 124 12.69 -12.85 -7.10
C ALA A 124 13.11 -13.31 -5.69
N SER A 125 14.31 -13.84 -5.57
CA SER A 125 14.87 -14.29 -4.30
C SER A 125 15.03 -13.13 -3.31
N ARG A 126 15.10 -13.46 -2.00
CA ARG A 126 15.26 -12.45 -0.94
C ARG A 126 16.45 -11.52 -1.17
N THR A 127 17.60 -12.04 -1.60
CA THR A 127 18.83 -11.28 -1.78
C THR A 127 18.96 -10.58 -3.12
N SER A 128 18.07 -10.84 -4.10
CA SER A 128 18.12 -10.18 -5.40
C SER A 128 17.69 -8.72 -5.32
N ARG A 129 18.11 -7.90 -6.28
CA ARG A 129 17.75 -6.49 -6.41
C ARG A 129 16.29 -6.29 -6.87
N GLY A 130 15.72 -7.24 -7.61
CA GLY A 130 14.42 -7.09 -8.26
C GLY A 130 14.49 -6.33 -9.59
N THR A 131 13.33 -5.88 -10.04
CA THR A 131 13.15 -5.19 -11.34
C THR A 131 12.92 -3.70 -11.13
N ALA A 132 13.50 -2.85 -11.95
CA ALA A 132 13.23 -1.41 -11.89
C ALA A 132 11.76 -1.14 -12.25
N ILE A 133 11.05 -0.40 -11.41
CA ILE A 133 9.60 -0.12 -11.56
C ILE A 133 9.28 0.61 -12.87
N ILE A 134 10.22 1.39 -13.39
CA ILE A 134 10.08 2.08 -14.68
C ILE A 134 9.91 1.12 -15.86
N ASN A 135 10.34 -0.15 -15.72
CA ASN A 135 10.13 -1.18 -16.74
C ASN A 135 8.69 -1.75 -16.69
N LEU A 136 7.97 -1.53 -15.59
CA LEU A 136 6.60 -2.02 -15.37
C LEU A 136 5.58 -0.88 -15.53
N LEU A 137 5.93 0.34 -15.12
CA LEU A 137 5.09 1.54 -15.16
C LEU A 137 5.73 2.62 -16.04
N GLN A 138 4.90 3.33 -16.80
CA GLN A 138 5.35 4.45 -17.65
C GLN A 138 5.52 5.73 -16.83
N LEU A 139 6.53 5.75 -15.96
CA LEU A 139 6.84 6.92 -15.14
C LEU A 139 7.50 8.04 -15.97
N ALA A 140 7.18 9.28 -15.62
CA ALA A 140 7.84 10.44 -16.20
C ALA A 140 9.28 10.61 -15.63
N PRO A 141 10.18 11.34 -16.30
CA PRO A 141 11.50 11.65 -15.74
C PRO A 141 11.40 12.37 -14.39
N GLY A 142 12.13 11.89 -13.38
CA GLY A 142 12.09 12.42 -12.00
C GLY A 142 10.88 11.99 -11.17
N GLU A 143 9.97 11.22 -11.73
CA GLU A 143 8.82 10.68 -11.03
C GLU A 143 9.21 9.44 -10.23
N THR A 144 8.91 9.42 -8.93
CA THR A 144 9.22 8.33 -8.01
C THR A 144 7.96 7.86 -7.29
N ILE A 145 7.86 6.56 -7.01
CA ILE A 145 6.74 6.02 -6.25
C ILE A 145 6.89 6.41 -4.76
N THR A 146 5.84 6.97 -4.18
CA THR A 146 5.81 7.36 -2.76
C THR A 146 4.89 6.50 -1.93
N ALA A 147 3.79 6.00 -2.50
CA ALA A 147 2.87 5.12 -1.80
C ALA A 147 2.36 4.00 -2.71
N VAL A 148 2.05 2.86 -2.11
CA VAL A 148 1.40 1.72 -2.79
C VAL A 148 0.20 1.29 -1.97
N VAL A 149 -0.98 1.28 -2.59
CA VAL A 149 -2.22 0.86 -1.94
C VAL A 149 -2.73 -0.40 -2.64
N PRO A 150 -2.72 -1.56 -1.98
CA PRO A 150 -3.39 -2.75 -2.49
C PRO A 150 -4.90 -2.55 -2.38
N VAL A 151 -5.60 -2.66 -3.51
CA VAL A 151 -7.05 -2.50 -3.61
C VAL A 151 -7.65 -3.80 -4.11
N LYS A 152 -8.61 -4.33 -3.36
CA LYS A 152 -9.42 -5.47 -3.79
C LYS A 152 -10.70 -4.93 -4.43
N ILE A 153 -10.79 -4.98 -5.76
CA ILE A 153 -11.85 -4.31 -6.53
C ILE A 153 -13.24 -4.86 -6.17
N ASP A 154 -13.34 -6.16 -5.91
CA ASP A 154 -14.62 -6.84 -5.66
C ASP A 154 -15.27 -6.50 -4.30
N THR A 155 -14.53 -5.88 -3.38
CA THR A 155 -15.00 -5.53 -2.04
C THR A 155 -15.17 -4.03 -1.81
N LEU A 156 -14.96 -3.21 -2.84
CA LEU A 156 -15.08 -1.75 -2.74
C LEU A 156 -16.52 -1.31 -2.51
N GLN A 157 -16.69 -0.39 -1.56
CA GLN A 157 -17.97 0.28 -1.27
C GLN A 157 -17.96 1.72 -1.80
N ASP A 158 -19.12 2.30 -1.99
CA ASP A 158 -19.25 3.71 -2.41
C ASP A 158 -18.70 4.70 -1.36
N THR A 159 -18.52 4.23 -0.12
CA THR A 159 -17.95 4.99 1.02
C THR A 159 -16.44 4.85 1.14
N ASP A 160 -15.78 4.12 0.24
CA ASP A 160 -14.33 3.97 0.27
C ASP A 160 -13.64 5.17 -0.38
N TYR A 161 -12.66 5.72 0.34
CA TYR A 161 -11.89 6.87 -0.09
C TYR A 161 -10.40 6.58 -0.06
N LEU A 162 -9.68 7.28 -0.93
CA LEU A 162 -8.23 7.42 -0.84
C LEU A 162 -7.92 8.75 -0.13
N PHE A 163 -7.40 8.64 1.08
CA PHE A 163 -6.89 9.75 1.86
C PHE A 163 -5.42 9.98 1.53
N MET A 164 -5.11 11.15 1.02
CA MET A 164 -3.79 11.53 0.53
C MET A 164 -3.20 12.59 1.43
N ALA A 165 -1.90 12.51 1.68
CA ALA A 165 -1.19 13.54 2.44
C ALA A 165 0.14 13.89 1.79
N THR A 166 0.49 15.17 1.85
CA THR A 166 1.72 15.70 1.30
C THR A 166 2.75 16.01 2.39
N LYS A 167 3.99 16.14 1.98
CA LYS A 167 5.13 16.48 2.82
C LYS A 167 4.93 17.79 3.59
N LYS A 168 4.31 18.79 2.94
CA LYS A 168 3.99 20.10 3.54
C LYS A 168 2.67 20.15 4.31
N GLY A 169 2.08 18.99 4.66
CA GLY A 169 0.92 18.91 5.55
C GLY A 169 -0.43 19.19 4.88
N ILE A 170 -0.52 19.13 3.54
CA ILE A 170 -1.78 19.20 2.82
C ILE A 170 -2.41 17.81 2.79
N VAL A 171 -3.73 17.75 2.93
CA VAL A 171 -4.50 16.51 2.87
C VAL A 171 -5.64 16.62 1.88
N LYS A 172 -6.02 15.47 1.32
CA LYS A 172 -7.11 15.37 0.36
C LYS A 172 -7.78 14.01 0.49
N LYS A 173 -9.10 13.98 0.31
CA LYS A 173 -9.89 12.74 0.26
C LYS A 173 -10.59 12.65 -1.09
N THR A 174 -10.47 11.50 -1.77
CA THR A 174 -11.07 11.26 -3.09
C THR A 174 -11.73 9.88 -3.11
N PRO A 175 -12.97 9.74 -3.62
CA PRO A 175 -13.63 8.43 -3.74
C PRO A 175 -12.78 7.44 -4.56
N VAL A 176 -12.67 6.19 -4.10
CA VAL A 176 -11.88 5.15 -4.80
C VAL A 176 -12.39 4.91 -6.22
N LYS A 177 -13.69 5.02 -6.46
CA LYS A 177 -14.31 4.89 -7.78
C LYS A 177 -13.73 5.83 -8.85
N GLU A 178 -13.19 6.98 -8.45
CA GLU A 178 -12.49 7.89 -9.36
C GLU A 178 -11.21 7.27 -9.96
N PHE A 179 -10.71 6.17 -9.37
CA PHE A 179 -9.51 5.44 -9.77
C PHE A 179 -9.80 4.08 -10.43
N ALA A 180 -11.06 3.76 -10.71
CA ALA A 180 -11.44 2.49 -11.36
C ALA A 180 -10.73 2.30 -12.71
N ASN A 181 -10.65 3.37 -13.50
CA ASN A 181 -10.04 3.36 -14.83
C ASN A 181 -8.73 4.16 -14.86
N ILE A 182 -7.63 3.51 -14.49
CA ILE A 182 -6.29 4.07 -14.62
C ILE A 182 -5.67 3.59 -15.93
N ARG A 183 -5.29 4.53 -16.80
CA ARG A 183 -4.58 4.24 -18.07
C ARG A 183 -3.14 3.83 -17.79
N LYS A 184 -2.49 3.13 -18.72
CA LYS A 184 -1.06 2.76 -18.62
C LYS A 184 -0.15 3.97 -18.42
N THR A 185 -0.50 5.13 -18.98
CA THR A 185 0.20 6.41 -18.80
C THR A 185 -0.04 7.07 -17.46
N GLY A 186 -0.82 6.44 -16.56
CA GLY A 186 -1.21 7.02 -15.28
C GLY A 186 -2.29 8.10 -15.39
N ILE A 187 -2.83 8.48 -14.25
CA ILE A 187 -3.80 9.57 -14.11
C ILE A 187 -3.40 10.51 -12.98
N GLN A 188 -3.85 11.77 -13.03
CA GLN A 188 -3.66 12.69 -11.91
C GLN A 188 -4.50 12.27 -10.71
N ALA A 189 -3.88 12.16 -9.54
CA ALA A 189 -4.53 11.84 -8.27
C ALA A 189 -4.72 13.09 -7.39
N ILE A 190 -3.74 13.97 -7.37
CA ILE A 190 -3.75 15.25 -6.63
C ILE A 190 -2.91 16.27 -7.39
N ASN A 191 -3.36 17.53 -7.46
CA ASN A 191 -2.52 18.64 -7.90
C ASN A 191 -1.71 19.16 -6.70
N LEU A 192 -0.41 19.06 -6.78
CA LEU A 192 0.51 19.50 -5.72
C LEU A 192 0.74 21.02 -5.80
N ARG A 193 1.08 21.61 -4.68
CA ARG A 193 1.63 22.96 -4.61
C ARG A 193 3.10 22.93 -5.04
N GLU A 194 3.64 24.12 -5.28
CA GLU A 194 5.06 24.27 -5.59
C GLU A 194 5.93 23.71 -4.44
N ASP A 195 6.97 22.96 -4.80
CA ASP A 195 7.90 22.31 -3.88
C ASP A 195 7.24 21.38 -2.84
N ASP A 196 6.09 20.81 -3.13
CA ASP A 196 5.42 19.82 -2.27
C ASP A 196 5.41 18.45 -2.94
N GLU A 197 5.39 17.39 -2.16
CA GLU A 197 5.38 16.02 -2.60
C GLU A 197 4.27 15.22 -1.93
N LEU A 198 3.62 14.35 -2.68
CA LEU A 198 2.72 13.36 -2.10
C LEU A 198 3.57 12.29 -1.39
N ILE A 199 3.33 12.08 -0.10
CA ILE A 199 4.15 11.14 0.71
C ILE A 199 3.40 9.88 1.10
N GLU A 200 2.11 9.95 1.33
CA GLU A 200 1.34 8.79 1.80
C GLU A 200 -0.11 8.82 1.28
N VAL A 201 -0.63 7.64 0.98
CA VAL A 201 -2.03 7.42 0.59
C VAL A 201 -2.58 6.25 1.40
N LYS A 202 -3.75 6.43 1.99
CA LYS A 202 -4.47 5.39 2.77
C LYS A 202 -5.85 5.14 2.20
N LEU A 203 -6.30 3.91 2.28
CA LEU A 203 -7.70 3.55 2.08
C LEU A 203 -8.45 3.85 3.38
N THR A 204 -9.57 4.56 3.29
CA THR A 204 -10.41 4.98 4.42
C THR A 204 -11.88 4.86 4.06
N ASP A 205 -12.75 4.87 5.08
CA ASP A 205 -14.19 4.61 4.98
C ASP A 205 -15.07 5.71 5.61
N ASP A 206 -14.51 6.88 5.88
CA ASP A 206 -15.14 8.04 6.54
C ASP A 206 -15.54 7.83 8.03
N GLN A 207 -15.11 6.70 8.62
CA GLN A 207 -15.41 6.39 10.03
C GLN A 207 -14.22 6.66 10.97
N ALA A 208 -13.07 6.91 10.41
CA ALA A 208 -11.82 6.95 11.14
C ALA A 208 -11.38 8.37 11.53
N GLU A 209 -10.37 8.43 12.38
CA GLU A 209 -9.61 9.63 12.67
C GLU A 209 -8.22 9.50 12.04
N ILE A 210 -7.69 10.61 11.58
CA ILE A 210 -6.41 10.71 10.92
C ILE A 210 -5.39 11.26 11.91
N LEU A 211 -4.25 10.58 12.01
CA LEU A 211 -3.09 11.01 12.77
C LEU A 211 -1.95 11.35 11.81
N MET A 212 -1.46 12.58 11.85
CA MET A 212 -0.30 13.01 11.06
C MET A 212 0.86 13.29 12.01
N VAL A 213 2.02 12.69 11.72
CA VAL A 213 3.23 12.81 12.54
C VAL A 213 4.31 13.49 11.73
N THR A 214 5.04 14.42 12.37
CA THR A 214 6.11 15.17 11.72
C THR A 214 7.51 14.72 12.14
N MET A 215 8.49 15.07 11.33
CA MET A 215 9.92 14.79 11.55
C MET A 215 10.42 15.35 12.89
N LEU A 216 9.95 16.54 13.29
CA LEU A 216 10.32 17.19 14.54
C LEU A 216 9.46 16.74 15.75
N GLY A 217 8.69 15.65 15.60
CA GLY A 217 7.98 15.00 16.70
C GLY A 217 6.70 15.70 17.15
N GLN A 218 5.97 16.34 16.23
CA GLN A 218 4.61 16.81 16.44
C GLN A 218 3.60 15.80 15.88
N CYS A 219 2.40 15.75 16.43
CA CYS A 219 1.30 14.94 15.93
C CYS A 219 -0.03 15.69 16.06
N ILE A 220 -0.85 15.65 15.01
CA ILE A 220 -2.23 16.09 15.05
C ILE A 220 -3.17 14.91 14.82
N ARG A 221 -4.27 14.83 15.58
CA ARG A 221 -5.36 13.87 15.42
C ARG A 221 -6.64 14.63 15.10
N PHE A 222 -7.30 14.32 14.00
CA PHE A 222 -8.56 14.95 13.59
C PHE A 222 -9.48 13.95 12.90
N LYS A 223 -10.78 14.26 12.85
CA LYS A 223 -11.76 13.40 12.19
C LYS A 223 -11.58 13.42 10.68
N GLU A 224 -11.65 12.27 10.04
CA GLU A 224 -11.60 12.15 8.58
C GLU A 224 -12.70 13.01 7.92
N THR A 225 -13.88 13.11 8.53
CA THR A 225 -15.01 13.90 8.07
C THR A 225 -14.75 15.41 7.98
N ASP A 226 -13.72 15.92 8.66
CA ASP A 226 -13.28 17.31 8.53
C ASP A 226 -12.67 17.61 7.14
N VAL A 227 -12.35 16.56 6.36
CA VAL A 227 -11.86 16.67 4.99
C VAL A 227 -12.96 16.27 4.03
N ARG A 228 -13.53 17.22 3.30
CA ARG A 228 -14.58 16.93 2.30
C ARG A 228 -13.99 16.16 1.13
N PRO A 229 -14.72 15.15 0.60
CA PRO A 229 -14.32 14.47 -0.62
C PRO A 229 -14.24 15.44 -1.81
N THR A 230 -13.19 15.30 -2.61
CA THR A 230 -12.95 16.13 -3.80
C THR A 230 -12.47 15.28 -4.96
N GLY A 231 -12.69 15.75 -6.19
CA GLY A 231 -12.23 15.08 -7.40
C GLY A 231 -10.69 15.04 -7.50
N ARG A 232 -10.16 14.22 -8.41
CA ARG A 232 -8.73 13.93 -8.57
C ARG A 232 -7.85 15.17 -8.78
N SER A 233 -8.32 16.17 -9.51
CA SER A 233 -7.56 17.39 -9.84
C SER A 233 -7.52 18.47 -8.73
N ALA A 234 -8.15 18.23 -7.57
CA ALA A 234 -8.10 19.18 -6.46
C ALA A 234 -6.71 19.17 -5.78
N MET A 235 -6.31 20.31 -5.22
CA MET A 235 -5.04 20.46 -4.48
C MET A 235 -5.12 20.00 -3.03
N GLY A 236 -6.33 19.87 -2.47
CA GLY A 236 -6.54 19.54 -1.06
C GLY A 236 -6.61 20.75 -0.14
N VAL A 237 -6.58 20.48 1.15
CA VAL A 237 -6.72 21.46 2.25
C VAL A 237 -5.61 21.25 3.27
N ILE A 238 -5.36 22.25 4.13
CA ILE A 238 -4.37 22.13 5.20
C ILE A 238 -4.86 21.10 6.21
N GLY A 239 -4.13 20.01 6.37
CA GLY A 239 -4.31 19.01 7.40
C GLY A 239 -3.59 19.36 8.68
N MET A 240 -2.33 19.81 8.58
CA MET A 240 -1.49 20.24 9.69
C MET A 240 -0.66 21.47 9.29
N SER A 241 -0.56 22.44 10.18
CA SER A 241 0.34 23.59 10.04
C SER A 241 1.70 23.23 10.62
N LEU A 242 2.70 23.18 9.75
CA LEU A 242 4.06 22.81 10.13
C LEU A 242 4.84 24.00 10.70
N MET A 243 5.85 23.70 11.51
CA MET A 243 6.89 24.66 11.90
C MET A 243 7.92 24.79 10.77
N ASP A 244 8.78 25.78 10.86
CA ASP A 244 9.87 25.94 9.90
C ASP A 244 10.77 24.69 9.89
N GLU A 245 11.18 24.27 8.71
CA GLU A 245 12.01 23.07 8.46
C GLU A 245 11.38 21.73 8.89
N ASP A 246 10.10 21.71 9.32
CA ASP A 246 9.41 20.47 9.66
C ASP A 246 8.67 19.88 8.46
N GLU A 247 8.51 18.58 8.44
CA GLU A 247 7.80 17.86 7.39
C GLU A 247 6.99 16.69 7.95
N VAL A 248 5.92 16.33 7.28
CA VAL A 248 5.14 15.13 7.63
C VAL A 248 5.91 13.88 7.20
N VAL A 249 6.11 12.95 8.13
CA VAL A 249 6.82 11.68 7.89
C VAL A 249 5.92 10.45 8.00
N GLY A 250 4.68 10.63 8.45
CA GLY A 250 3.73 9.52 8.53
C GLY A 250 2.29 9.98 8.72
N VAL A 251 1.37 9.23 8.07
CA VAL A 251 -0.06 9.43 8.22
C VAL A 251 -0.71 8.09 8.57
N GLN A 252 -1.47 8.06 9.65
CA GLN A 252 -2.11 6.85 10.15
C GLN A 252 -3.60 7.03 10.33
N VAL A 253 -4.32 5.94 10.30
CA VAL A 253 -5.76 5.85 10.48
C VAL A 253 -6.02 5.17 11.81
N SER A 254 -6.84 5.75 12.69
CA SER A 254 -7.08 5.26 14.05
C SER A 254 -7.61 3.82 14.13
N THR A 255 -8.33 3.37 13.10
CA THR A 255 -8.87 2.00 13.03
C THR A 255 -7.81 0.93 12.75
N GLN A 256 -6.56 1.32 12.49
CA GLN A 256 -5.49 0.39 12.12
C GLN A 256 -4.67 -0.12 13.32
N GLY A 257 -4.98 0.28 14.53
CA GLY A 257 -4.30 -0.15 15.77
C GLY A 257 -4.67 0.73 16.96
N ASP A 258 -4.39 0.28 18.16
CA ASP A 258 -4.72 0.96 19.42
C ASP A 258 -3.59 1.89 19.89
N THR A 259 -2.38 1.67 19.39
CA THR A 259 -1.19 2.43 19.75
C THR A 259 -0.48 2.99 18.54
N MET A 260 0.16 4.15 18.72
CA MET A 260 1.03 4.79 17.74
C MET A 260 2.49 4.40 18.01
N LEU A 261 3.06 3.56 17.16
CA LEU A 261 4.50 3.33 17.12
C LEU A 261 5.19 4.50 16.42
N ILE A 262 6.16 5.11 17.09
CA ILE A 262 7.02 6.16 16.53
C ILE A 262 8.47 5.69 16.63
N VAL A 263 9.21 5.81 15.53
CA VAL A 263 10.61 5.41 15.43
C VAL A 263 11.45 6.56 14.91
N SER A 264 12.64 6.71 15.48
CA SER A 264 13.60 7.73 15.11
C SER A 264 14.80 7.15 14.35
N GLU A 265 15.54 8.00 13.65
CA GLU A 265 16.64 7.63 12.76
C GLU A 265 17.76 6.85 13.48
N ASN A 266 18.01 7.09 14.76
CA ASN A 266 19.05 6.40 15.54
C ASN A 266 18.52 5.10 16.22
N GLY A 267 17.40 4.54 15.73
CA GLY A 267 16.89 3.24 16.15
C GLY A 267 16.20 3.23 17.52
N MET A 268 15.83 4.40 18.03
CA MET A 268 15.00 4.52 19.22
C MET A 268 13.53 4.55 18.81
N GLY A 269 12.64 3.99 19.64
CA GLY A 269 11.20 4.03 19.37
C GLY A 269 10.36 3.66 20.57
N LYS A 270 9.08 3.90 20.46
CA LYS A 270 8.07 3.62 21.48
C LYS A 270 6.70 3.45 20.87
N ARG A 271 5.82 2.83 21.62
CA ARG A 271 4.38 2.91 21.39
C ARG A 271 3.76 3.91 22.37
N THR A 272 2.67 4.52 21.98
CA THR A 272 1.87 5.42 22.83
C THR A 272 0.40 5.20 22.47
N ASP A 273 -0.47 5.09 23.46
CA ASP A 273 -1.90 4.91 23.24
C ASP A 273 -2.46 6.04 22.38
N ILE A 274 -3.26 5.69 21.38
CA ILE A 274 -3.85 6.69 20.47
C ILE A 274 -4.70 7.69 21.25
N ASP A 275 -5.30 7.31 22.36
CA ASP A 275 -6.13 8.17 23.18
C ASP A 275 -5.35 9.26 23.94
N GLU A 276 -4.04 9.14 24.07
CA GLU A 276 -3.20 10.25 24.55
C GLU A 276 -3.15 11.44 23.57
N TYR A 277 -3.56 11.24 22.31
CA TYR A 277 -3.62 12.29 21.28
C TYR A 277 -5.03 12.86 21.23
N THR A 278 -5.22 14.03 21.80
CA THR A 278 -6.51 14.72 21.77
C THR A 278 -6.97 15.00 20.36
N VAL A 279 -8.24 14.68 20.06
CA VAL A 279 -8.85 15.01 18.77
C VAL A 279 -8.99 16.53 18.64
N GLN A 280 -8.50 17.07 17.55
CA GLN A 280 -8.48 18.49 17.23
C GLN A 280 -9.17 18.73 15.88
N HIS A 281 -9.38 20.00 15.52
CA HIS A 281 -9.70 20.34 14.13
C HIS A 281 -8.43 20.27 13.27
N ARG A 282 -8.57 19.83 12.00
CA ARG A 282 -7.46 19.88 11.04
C ARG A 282 -6.88 21.29 10.91
N GLY A 283 -5.63 21.39 10.46
CA GLY A 283 -4.95 22.66 10.22
C GLY A 283 -4.27 23.28 11.45
N GLY A 284 -4.38 22.63 12.61
CA GLY A 284 -3.61 23.02 13.81
C GLY A 284 -2.13 22.60 13.73
N LYS A 285 -1.33 23.03 14.70
CA LYS A 285 0.08 22.64 14.86
C LYS A 285 0.27 21.26 15.52
N GLY A 286 -0.83 20.67 16.04
CA GLY A 286 -0.78 19.44 16.80
C GLY A 286 -0.18 19.57 18.19
N VAL A 287 0.22 18.41 18.74
CA VAL A 287 0.82 18.26 20.07
C VAL A 287 2.13 17.50 19.96
N LYS A 288 3.04 17.72 20.90
CA LYS A 288 4.31 16.99 20.94
C LYS A 288 4.07 15.50 21.17
N CYS A 289 4.59 14.65 20.28
CA CYS A 289 4.42 13.20 20.32
C CYS A 289 5.72 12.44 20.58
N TYR A 290 6.87 13.07 20.39
CA TYR A 290 8.16 12.46 20.60
C TYR A 290 9.17 13.49 21.14
N LYS A 291 10.05 13.07 22.05
CA LYS A 291 11.14 13.92 22.57
C LYS A 291 12.38 13.67 21.75
N ILE A 292 12.68 14.57 20.84
CA ILE A 292 13.91 14.56 20.03
C ILE A 292 15.10 15.00 20.88
N THR A 293 16.20 14.27 20.75
CA THR A 293 17.50 14.52 21.39
C THR A 293 18.60 14.11 20.40
N GLU A 294 19.83 14.48 20.62
CA GLU A 294 20.98 14.02 19.82
C GLU A 294 21.07 12.48 19.77
N LYS A 295 20.71 11.80 20.86
CA LYS A 295 20.70 10.35 20.94
C LYS A 295 19.64 9.71 20.06
N THR A 296 18.49 10.33 19.88
CA THR A 296 17.38 9.77 19.09
C THR A 296 17.48 10.16 17.62
N GLY A 297 17.94 11.35 17.33
CA GLY A 297 17.77 11.96 16.02
C GLY A 297 16.30 12.25 15.73
N ASN A 298 15.98 12.56 14.48
CA ASN A 298 14.65 12.90 14.00
C ASN A 298 13.74 11.69 13.90
N VAL A 299 12.42 11.91 13.90
CA VAL A 299 11.43 10.86 13.61
C VAL A 299 11.48 10.52 12.14
N VAL A 300 11.58 9.21 11.82
CA VAL A 300 11.60 8.71 10.44
C VAL A 300 10.28 8.05 10.03
N GLY A 301 9.42 7.71 10.99
CA GLY A 301 8.13 7.14 10.66
C GLY A 301 7.26 6.86 11.87
N ALA A 302 5.97 6.73 11.60
CA ALA A 302 4.96 6.36 12.57
C ALA A 302 3.99 5.32 11.96
N LYS A 303 3.54 4.36 12.78
CA LYS A 303 2.55 3.33 12.38
C LYS A 303 1.55 3.12 13.50
N ALA A 304 0.26 3.07 13.16
CA ALA A 304 -0.78 2.61 14.07
C ALA A 304 -0.69 1.07 14.17
N VAL A 305 -0.50 0.54 15.37
CA VAL A 305 -0.27 -0.89 15.63
C VAL A 305 -1.04 -1.36 16.87
N ASP A 306 -1.26 -2.66 16.95
CA ASP A 306 -1.76 -3.38 18.12
C ASP A 306 -0.73 -4.44 18.57
N ASP A 307 -0.93 -5.06 19.73
CA ASP A 307 0.00 -6.07 20.30
C ASP A 307 0.16 -7.31 19.42
N SER A 308 -0.86 -7.64 18.62
CA SER A 308 -0.86 -8.82 17.73
C SER A 308 -0.06 -8.61 16.44
N ARG A 309 0.41 -7.40 16.19
CA ARG A 309 1.11 -7.05 14.94
C ARG A 309 2.61 -7.15 15.09
N GLU A 310 3.23 -7.23 13.95
CA GLU A 310 4.67 -7.16 13.80
C GLU A 310 5.04 -5.97 12.92
N VAL A 311 6.22 -5.44 13.17
CA VAL A 311 6.80 -4.36 12.37
C VAL A 311 8.20 -4.72 11.93
N MET A 312 8.61 -4.17 10.82
CA MET A 312 9.97 -4.26 10.31
C MET A 312 10.60 -2.87 10.35
N LEU A 313 11.76 -2.77 10.96
CA LEU A 313 12.62 -1.60 10.87
C LEU A 313 13.66 -1.88 9.78
N ILE A 314 13.85 -0.91 8.92
CA ILE A 314 14.69 -1.03 7.74
C ILE A 314 15.72 0.09 7.78
N THR A 315 16.99 -0.28 7.71
CA THR A 315 18.12 0.67 7.76
C THR A 315 18.48 1.19 6.37
N THR A 316 19.29 2.23 6.34
CA THR A 316 19.85 2.82 5.10
C THR A 316 20.70 1.81 4.30
N GLU A 317 21.30 0.81 4.95
CA GLU A 317 22.04 -0.28 4.28
C GLU A 317 21.17 -1.49 3.92
N GLY A 318 19.84 -1.40 4.06
CA GLY A 318 18.92 -2.50 3.75
C GLY A 318 18.90 -3.64 4.77
N ILE A 319 19.43 -3.43 5.97
CA ILE A 319 19.29 -4.37 7.09
C ILE A 319 17.88 -4.27 7.62
N ILE A 320 17.21 -5.41 7.81
CA ILE A 320 15.85 -5.51 8.31
C ILE A 320 15.85 -6.26 9.64
N ILE A 321 15.16 -5.68 10.63
CA ILE A 321 14.76 -6.40 11.85
C ILE A 321 13.24 -6.47 11.92
N ARG A 322 12.71 -7.64 12.24
CA ARG A 322 11.27 -7.88 12.46
C ARG A 322 11.01 -8.01 13.96
N LEU A 323 10.13 -7.20 14.50
CA LEU A 323 9.82 -7.10 15.91
C LEU A 323 8.35 -7.33 16.17
N GLN A 324 8.01 -8.03 17.25
CA GLN A 324 6.65 -8.06 17.78
C GLN A 324 6.33 -6.70 18.40
N CYS A 325 5.14 -6.15 18.11
CA CYS A 325 4.73 -4.88 18.70
C CYS A 325 4.60 -4.99 20.23
N SER A 326 4.17 -6.14 20.76
CA SER A 326 4.10 -6.41 22.19
C SER A 326 5.44 -6.25 22.93
N ASP A 327 6.57 -6.46 22.25
CA ASP A 327 7.91 -6.31 22.83
C ASP A 327 8.36 -4.84 22.91
N ILE A 328 7.66 -3.94 22.24
CA ILE A 328 7.96 -2.50 22.22
C ILE A 328 7.22 -1.83 23.36
N SER A 329 7.95 -1.13 24.22
CA SER A 329 7.39 -0.47 25.40
C SER A 329 6.31 0.56 25.04
N ASN A 330 5.17 0.48 25.73
CA ASN A 330 4.14 1.50 25.69
C ASN A 330 4.50 2.60 26.68
N LEU A 331 4.71 3.82 26.21
CA LEU A 331 5.24 4.95 26.96
C LEU A 331 4.45 6.21 26.64
N GLY A 332 4.40 7.12 27.61
CA GLY A 332 3.72 8.39 27.46
C GLY A 332 4.23 9.23 26.29
N ARG A 333 3.39 10.11 25.81
CA ARG A 333 3.54 10.89 24.58
C ARG A 333 4.87 11.65 24.47
N ILE A 334 5.33 12.29 25.56
CA ILE A 334 6.55 13.14 25.56
C ILE A 334 7.76 12.35 26.11
N THR A 335 8.11 11.25 25.46
CA THR A 335 9.30 10.44 25.79
C THR A 335 10.15 10.17 24.55
N SER A 336 11.41 9.79 24.77
CA SER A 336 12.37 9.47 23.69
C SER A 336 12.33 8.00 23.24
N GLY A 337 11.51 7.17 23.91
CA GLY A 337 11.44 5.74 23.60
C GLY A 337 12.60 4.91 24.15
N VAL A 338 12.66 3.67 23.70
CA VAL A 338 13.69 2.67 24.01
C VAL A 338 14.44 2.26 22.74
N LYS A 339 15.61 1.66 22.90
CA LYS A 339 16.35 1.14 21.74
C LYS A 339 15.66 -0.08 21.15
N LEU A 340 15.32 -0.02 19.86
CA LEU A 340 14.66 -1.08 19.12
C LEU A 340 15.64 -1.92 18.29
N ILE A 341 16.68 -1.28 17.75
CA ILE A 341 17.71 -1.92 16.94
C ILE A 341 19.08 -1.39 17.34
N ASN A 342 20.10 -2.25 17.28
CA ASN A 342 21.49 -1.85 17.40
C ASN A 342 21.99 -1.49 16.00
N LEU A 343 22.42 -0.25 15.85
CA LEU A 343 22.97 0.30 14.61
C LEU A 343 24.49 0.46 14.77
N ASP A 344 25.22 0.13 13.71
CA ASP A 344 26.63 0.46 13.61
C ASP A 344 26.82 1.95 13.30
N GLU A 345 28.02 2.46 13.46
CA GLU A 345 28.32 3.88 13.28
C GLU A 345 27.99 4.34 11.85
N GLY A 346 27.25 5.44 11.74
CA GLY A 346 26.83 6.02 10.46
C GLY A 346 25.57 5.41 9.87
N ILE A 347 25.09 4.26 10.35
CA ILE A 347 23.86 3.62 9.87
C ILE A 347 22.64 4.19 10.60
N LYS A 348 21.58 4.49 9.84
CA LYS A 348 20.32 5.01 10.36
C LYS A 348 19.15 4.10 10.00
N VAL A 349 18.06 4.18 10.76
CA VAL A 349 16.77 3.65 10.32
C VAL A 349 16.24 4.55 9.21
N ALA A 350 15.93 3.96 8.08
CA ALA A 350 15.41 4.67 6.92
C ALA A 350 13.88 4.70 6.91
N THR A 351 13.23 3.57 7.27
CA THR A 351 11.77 3.45 7.27
C THR A 351 11.28 2.31 8.16
N ILE A 352 9.97 2.29 8.41
CA ILE A 352 9.28 1.23 9.14
C ILE A 352 8.12 0.68 8.31
N ALA A 353 7.95 -0.64 8.32
CA ALA A 353 6.86 -1.33 7.63
C ALA A 353 6.04 -2.17 8.62
N LYS A 354 4.72 -2.21 8.42
CA LYS A 354 3.80 -3.04 9.20
C LYS A 354 3.62 -4.39 8.51
N VAL A 355 3.78 -5.48 9.25
CA VAL A 355 3.50 -6.83 8.76
C VAL A 355 2.03 -7.14 9.02
N ARG A 356 1.31 -7.63 7.99
CA ARG A 356 -0.04 -8.14 8.19
C ARG A 356 0.03 -9.49 8.91
N LYS A 357 -0.86 -9.71 9.87
CA LYS A 357 -1.09 -11.03 10.45
C LYS A 357 -1.53 -11.97 9.32
N GLN A 358 -0.84 -13.11 9.15
CA GLN A 358 -1.41 -14.21 8.37
C GLN A 358 -2.73 -14.62 9.04
N PRO A 359 -3.81 -14.95 8.29
CA PRO A 359 -4.91 -15.69 8.85
C PRO A 359 -4.30 -16.92 9.54
N ALA A 360 -4.58 -17.13 10.81
CA ALA A 360 -4.21 -18.37 11.47
C ALA A 360 -4.86 -19.51 10.67
N ASP A 361 -4.07 -20.47 10.22
CA ASP A 361 -4.59 -21.73 9.72
C ASP A 361 -5.49 -22.29 10.83
N GLU A 362 -6.77 -22.52 10.55
CA GLU A 362 -7.75 -23.06 11.50
C GLU A 362 -7.47 -24.55 11.85
N ASP A 363 -6.35 -25.10 11.42
CA ASP A 363 -5.87 -26.41 11.83
C ASP A 363 -4.78 -26.26 12.90
N GLY A 364 -5.25 -26.22 14.16
CA GLY A 364 -4.40 -26.35 15.34
C GLY A 364 -3.69 -27.72 15.36
N LYS A 365 -2.49 -27.76 14.80
CA LYS A 365 -1.49 -28.79 15.10
C LYS A 365 -0.20 -28.07 15.45
N ASP A 366 0.01 -27.94 16.76
CA ASP A 366 1.31 -27.68 17.34
C ASP A 366 2.33 -28.67 16.78
N ALA A 367 3.29 -28.17 16.03
CA ALA A 367 4.45 -28.98 15.65
C ALA A 367 5.30 -29.13 16.92
N GLU A 368 5.05 -30.20 17.64
CA GLU A 368 5.94 -30.69 18.70
C GLU A 368 7.33 -30.97 18.14
N GLY A 369 8.31 -30.58 18.95
CA GLY A 369 9.73 -30.55 18.63
C GLY A 369 10.31 -31.84 18.12
N PHE A 370 11.19 -31.71 17.15
CA PHE A 370 12.23 -32.70 16.90
C PHE A 370 13.36 -32.41 17.89
N GLU A 371 13.42 -33.21 18.95
CA GLU A 371 14.63 -33.41 19.74
C GLU A 371 15.62 -34.21 18.89
N GLU A 372 16.75 -33.63 18.58
CA GLU A 372 17.93 -34.37 18.07
C GLU A 372 18.55 -35.16 19.23
N ASP A 373 18.37 -36.45 19.17
CA ASP A 373 19.05 -37.43 20.04
C ASP A 373 20.48 -37.67 19.53
N THR A 374 21.43 -36.89 20.01
CA THR A 374 22.85 -37.14 19.81
C THR A 374 23.41 -37.81 21.07
N ASN A 375 23.34 -39.12 21.13
CA ASN A 375 24.37 -39.92 21.84
C ASN A 375 24.20 -41.43 21.57
N LYS A 376 24.99 -42.01 20.69
CA LYS A 376 25.44 -43.39 20.79
C LYS A 376 26.91 -43.50 20.47
N THR A 377 27.66 -43.50 21.55
CA THR A 377 28.99 -44.08 21.64
C THR A 377 29.07 -45.48 21.03
N VAL A 378 30.00 -45.67 20.12
CA VAL A 378 30.41 -46.98 19.65
C VAL A 378 31.60 -47.38 20.49
N GLU A 379 31.40 -48.34 21.39
CA GLU A 379 32.49 -49.12 21.98
C GLU A 379 32.91 -50.19 20.95
N SER A 380 34.21 -50.25 20.76
CA SER A 380 34.91 -51.30 20.02
C SER A 380 35.11 -52.49 20.92
N GLU A 381 34.77 -53.70 20.47
CA GLU A 381 35.35 -54.95 20.92
C GLU A 381 35.74 -55.78 19.71
N ASP A 382 37.07 -56.23 19.81
CA ASP A 382 37.78 -57.28 19.10
C ASP A 382 37.86 -57.30 17.58
#